data_605680497c27cac9d518e901a2c57146
#
_entry.id   605680497c27cac9d518e901a2c57146
#
_cell.length_a   1.000
_cell.length_b   1.000
_cell.length_c   1.000
_cell.angle_alpha   90.00
_cell.angle_beta   90.00
_cell.angle_gamma   90.00
#
_symmetry.space_group_name_H-M   'P 1'
#
loop_
_entity.id
_entity.type
_entity.pdbx_description
1 polymer ?
#
loop_
_entity_poly.entity_id
_entity_poly.type
_entity_poly.pdbx_seq_one_letter_code
_entity_poly.pdbx_strand_id
1 'polypeptide(L)'
;ARRYGSGRFDFLSWLPELPDDPRSEALMESLRLHRVVTGYASIWLDLRQSPEALLAGLHGKWRNALRKAEREGLSIARDRKERQRQAALLLYDTFRRKKRFVGPSGDFIAAIAAADPEALLSLSARRDDKLVAGVILLRHGASATYLASWTSDAGRAGQAHNLLLWRGIEKLREDGLQWLDLGGLNTESQRGLARFKLGLGGKVFTLTGSYL
;
A
#
# COMPACT_ATOMS: atom_id res chain seq x y z
N ALA A 1 11.15 28.65 13.53
CA ALA A 1 9.75 29.05 13.40
C ALA A 1 9.59 30.58 13.35
N ARG A 2 10.10 31.24 12.33
CA ARG A 2 9.83 32.69 12.13
C ARG A 2 9.38 32.90 10.70
N ARG A 3 8.19 33.47 10.51
CA ARG A 3 7.58 34.03 9.29
C ARG A 3 6.60 33.15 8.51
N TYR A 4 5.63 32.53 9.17
CA TYR A 4 4.36 32.23 8.53
C TYR A 4 3.28 32.80 9.44
N GLY A 5 2.44 33.72 8.93
CA GLY A 5 1.32 34.31 9.64
C GLY A 5 1.55 35.74 10.08
N SER A 6 1.38 36.68 9.17
CA SER A 6 1.09 38.08 9.50
C SER A 6 -0.33 38.49 9.06
N GLY A 7 -1.13 37.55 8.59
CA GLY A 7 -2.52 37.77 8.19
C GLY A 7 -3.50 37.43 9.33
N ARG A 8 -4.65 38.10 9.34
CA ARG A 8 -5.68 38.00 10.38
C ARG A 8 -6.33 36.60 10.50
N PHE A 9 -6.04 35.66 9.55
CA PHE A 9 -6.62 34.32 9.43
C PHE A 9 -5.60 33.23 9.05
N ASP A 10 -4.30 33.49 9.22
CA ASP A 10 -3.30 32.48 8.93
C ASP A 10 -3.24 31.48 10.07
N PHE A 11 -3.47 30.22 9.77
CA PHE A 11 -3.23 29.11 10.68
C PHE A 11 -2.29 28.11 10.03
N LEU A 12 -1.43 27.52 10.83
CA LEU A 12 -0.50 26.46 10.41
C LEU A 12 -1.03 25.11 10.89
N SER A 13 -1.41 24.26 9.97
CA SER A 13 -1.68 22.86 10.28
C SER A 13 -0.40 22.06 10.12
N TRP A 14 -0.03 21.33 11.16
CA TRP A 14 1.18 20.51 11.19
C TRP A 14 0.82 19.03 11.35
N LEU A 15 1.43 18.15 10.50
CA LEU A 15 1.30 16.71 10.53
C LEU A 15 2.67 16.12 10.87
N PRO A 16 3.04 15.97 12.16
CA PRO A 16 4.31 15.38 12.53
C PRO A 16 4.34 13.88 12.25
N GLU A 17 5.43 13.38 11.71
CA GLU A 17 5.66 11.94 11.52
C GLU A 17 6.08 11.28 12.84
N LEU A 18 5.27 11.43 13.86
CA LEU A 18 5.46 10.84 15.18
C LEU A 18 4.42 9.74 15.43
N PRO A 19 4.76 8.69 16.19
CA PRO A 19 3.79 7.67 16.58
C PRO A 19 2.72 8.26 17.50
N ASP A 20 1.53 7.68 17.48
CA ASP A 20 0.45 8.00 18.42
C ASP A 20 0.74 7.30 19.75
N ASP A 21 1.54 7.97 20.59
CA ASP A 21 1.96 7.50 21.91
C ASP A 21 2.01 8.66 22.93
N PRO A 22 2.07 8.35 24.24
CA PRO A 22 2.09 9.38 25.29
C PRO A 22 3.26 10.37 25.19
N ARG A 23 4.40 9.97 24.61
CA ARG A 23 5.56 10.87 24.46
C ARG A 23 5.29 11.91 23.37
N SER A 24 4.74 11.47 22.27
CA SER A 24 4.35 12.36 21.17
C SER A 24 3.25 13.33 21.61
N GLU A 25 2.28 12.85 22.38
CA GLU A 25 1.20 13.68 22.93
C GLU A 25 1.76 14.75 23.88
N ALA A 26 2.59 14.37 24.86
CA ALA A 26 3.25 15.31 25.79
C ALA A 26 4.13 16.33 25.04
N LEU A 27 4.81 15.94 23.97
CA LEU A 27 5.58 16.86 23.13
C LEU A 27 4.68 17.89 22.47
N MET A 28 3.56 17.49 21.88
CA MET A 28 2.61 18.41 21.24
C MET A 28 2.00 19.38 22.25
N GLU A 29 1.61 18.89 23.42
CA GLU A 29 1.10 19.70 24.51
C GLU A 29 2.13 20.74 24.98
N SER A 30 3.41 20.35 25.11
CA SER A 30 4.50 21.27 25.49
C SER A 30 4.69 22.41 24.48
N LEU A 31 4.36 22.16 23.22
CA LEU A 31 4.35 23.14 22.12
C LEU A 31 3.04 23.94 22.02
N ARG A 32 2.09 23.68 22.92
CA ARG A 32 0.72 24.28 22.91
C ARG A 32 -0.04 24.02 21.62
N LEU A 33 0.17 22.85 21.03
CA LEU A 33 -0.49 22.42 19.82
C LEU A 33 -1.68 21.49 20.18
N HIS A 34 -2.82 21.70 19.54
CA HIS A 34 -4.02 20.92 19.76
C HIS A 34 -4.30 19.99 18.59
N ARG A 35 -4.55 18.72 18.88
CA ARG A 35 -4.90 17.73 17.86
C ARG A 35 -6.30 18.01 17.30
N VAL A 36 -6.39 18.26 16.00
CA VAL A 36 -7.63 18.55 15.29
C VAL A 36 -8.10 17.40 14.39
N VAL A 37 -7.19 16.52 13.99
CA VAL A 37 -7.52 15.32 13.20
C VAL A 37 -6.74 14.13 13.75
N THR A 38 -7.40 12.99 13.86
CA THR A 38 -6.76 11.71 14.22
C THR A 38 -5.69 11.31 13.20
N GLY A 39 -4.69 10.57 13.67
CA GLY A 39 -3.56 10.19 12.85
C GLY A 39 -3.88 9.18 11.77
N TYR A 40 -3.06 9.20 10.73
CA TYR A 40 -3.06 8.19 9.69
C TYR A 40 -2.56 6.86 10.26
N ALA A 41 -3.31 5.79 10.04
CA ALA A 41 -2.91 4.45 10.43
C ALA A 41 -2.54 3.63 9.19
N SER A 42 -1.46 2.87 9.30
CA SER A 42 -0.97 1.94 8.28
C SER A 42 -0.52 0.62 8.90
N ILE A 43 -0.14 -0.34 8.06
CA ILE A 43 0.46 -1.61 8.49
C ILE A 43 1.84 -1.72 7.86
N TRP A 44 2.83 -1.96 8.69
CA TRP A 44 4.21 -2.20 8.28
C TRP A 44 4.55 -3.67 8.42
N LEU A 45 5.01 -4.26 7.33
CA LEU A 45 5.50 -5.64 7.28
C LEU A 45 7.03 -5.63 7.27
N ASP A 46 7.64 -6.31 8.23
CA ASP A 46 9.10 -6.47 8.30
C ASP A 46 9.56 -7.56 7.32
N LEU A 47 10.20 -7.14 6.23
CA LEU A 47 10.69 -8.01 5.17
C LEU A 47 12.03 -8.68 5.50
N ARG A 48 12.69 -8.35 6.60
CA ARG A 48 13.93 -9.00 7.05
C ARG A 48 13.69 -10.39 7.63
N GLN A 49 12.44 -10.70 7.97
CA GLN A 49 12.03 -12.02 8.43
C GLN A 49 12.26 -13.09 7.35
N SER A 50 12.42 -14.34 7.75
CA SER A 50 12.48 -15.45 6.78
C SER A 50 11.16 -15.64 6.04
N PRO A 51 11.15 -16.23 4.82
CA PRO A 51 9.91 -16.54 4.10
C PRO A 51 8.94 -17.37 4.93
N GLU A 52 9.46 -18.33 5.72
CA GLU A 52 8.69 -19.22 6.57
C GLU A 52 8.03 -18.43 7.72
N ALA A 53 8.76 -17.48 8.31
CA ALA A 53 8.21 -16.60 9.36
C ALA A 53 7.11 -15.68 8.83
N LEU A 54 7.32 -15.08 7.66
CA LEU A 54 6.30 -14.28 6.98
C LEU A 54 5.04 -15.11 6.66
N LEU A 55 5.23 -16.33 6.13
CA LEU A 55 4.12 -17.25 5.82
C LEU A 55 3.38 -17.70 7.09
N ALA A 56 4.11 -17.97 8.17
CA ALA A 56 3.54 -18.32 9.47
C ALA A 56 2.74 -17.16 10.09
N GLY A 57 3.21 -15.92 9.89
CA GLY A 57 2.53 -14.69 10.33
C GLY A 57 1.23 -14.37 9.61
N LEU A 58 0.96 -14.97 8.46
CA LEU A 58 -0.31 -14.77 7.74
C LEU A 58 -1.50 -15.29 8.57
N HIS A 59 -2.57 -14.51 8.60
CA HIS A 59 -3.84 -14.99 9.15
C HIS A 59 -4.35 -16.22 8.38
N GLY A 60 -4.96 -17.20 9.06
CA GLY A 60 -5.38 -18.47 8.46
C GLY A 60 -6.21 -18.33 7.17
N LYS A 61 -7.18 -17.41 7.14
CA LYS A 61 -7.99 -17.14 5.92
C LYS A 61 -7.14 -16.61 4.77
N TRP A 62 -6.15 -15.74 5.06
CA TRP A 62 -5.25 -15.20 4.05
C TRP A 62 -4.34 -16.28 3.47
N ARG A 63 -3.78 -17.14 4.33
CA ARG A 63 -2.95 -18.29 3.95
C ARG A 63 -3.72 -19.30 3.08
N ASN A 64 -4.98 -19.57 3.44
CA ASN A 64 -5.85 -20.43 2.63
C ASN A 64 -6.16 -19.83 1.26
N ALA A 65 -6.38 -18.50 1.18
CA ALA A 65 -6.58 -17.79 -0.08
C ALA A 65 -5.32 -17.85 -0.96
N LEU A 66 -4.12 -17.69 -0.38
CA LEU A 66 -2.85 -17.82 -1.10
C LEU A 66 -2.69 -19.23 -1.67
N ARG A 67 -2.87 -20.27 -0.85
CA ARG A 67 -2.79 -21.68 -1.31
C ARG A 67 -3.81 -22.01 -2.40
N LYS A 68 -5.00 -21.42 -2.33
CA LYS A 68 -5.99 -21.53 -3.40
C LYS A 68 -5.45 -20.92 -4.68
N ALA A 69 -4.98 -19.65 -4.62
CA ALA A 69 -4.48 -18.93 -5.79
C ALA A 69 -3.30 -19.62 -6.49
N GLU A 70 -2.42 -20.28 -5.72
CA GLU A 70 -1.30 -21.06 -6.25
C GLU A 70 -1.75 -22.25 -7.10
N ARG A 71 -2.95 -22.80 -6.86
CA ARG A 71 -3.53 -23.91 -7.61
C ARG A 71 -4.40 -23.48 -8.78
N GLU A 72 -4.72 -22.19 -8.92
CA GLU A 72 -5.64 -21.65 -9.93
C GLU A 72 -5.00 -21.49 -11.34
N GLY A 73 -3.75 -21.87 -11.53
CA GLY A 73 -3.08 -21.78 -12.83
C GLY A 73 -2.86 -20.35 -13.33
N LEU A 74 -2.78 -19.38 -12.41
CA LEU A 74 -2.54 -17.97 -12.76
C LEU A 74 -1.09 -17.78 -13.21
N SER A 75 -0.90 -17.15 -14.37
CA SER A 75 0.41 -16.69 -14.82
C SER A 75 0.71 -15.32 -14.20
N ILE A 76 1.83 -15.21 -13.47
CA ILE A 76 2.28 -13.96 -12.84
C ILE A 76 3.48 -13.42 -13.63
N ALA A 77 3.44 -12.13 -13.96
CA ALA A 77 4.53 -11.45 -14.64
C ALA A 77 4.84 -10.09 -14.04
N ARG A 78 6.11 -9.68 -14.09
CA ARG A 78 6.53 -8.30 -13.83
C ARG A 78 6.33 -7.48 -15.11
N ASP A 79 5.64 -6.35 -15.00
CA ASP A 79 5.38 -5.44 -16.13
C ASP A 79 6.59 -4.53 -16.38
N ARG A 80 7.63 -5.07 -17.01
CA ARG A 80 8.89 -4.35 -17.28
C ARG A 80 8.80 -3.41 -18.48
N LYS A 81 8.02 -3.82 -19.50
CA LYS A 81 7.88 -3.04 -20.74
C LYS A 81 6.82 -1.95 -20.56
N GLU A 82 7.06 -0.79 -21.14
CA GLU A 82 6.13 0.35 -21.07
C GLU A 82 4.71 -0.03 -21.48
N ARG A 83 4.55 -0.75 -22.59
CA ARG A 83 3.24 -1.24 -23.05
C ARG A 83 2.51 -2.10 -22.00
N GLN A 84 3.25 -2.91 -21.23
CA GLN A 84 2.66 -3.74 -20.17
C GLN A 84 2.19 -2.88 -19.01
N ARG A 85 3.01 -1.92 -18.57
CA ARG A 85 2.65 -0.96 -17.51
C ARG A 85 1.43 -0.13 -17.91
N GLN A 86 1.41 0.41 -19.13
CA GLN A 86 0.26 1.18 -19.64
C GLN A 86 -1.03 0.35 -19.62
N ALA A 87 -1.00 -0.90 -20.06
CA ALA A 87 -2.17 -1.78 -20.03
C ALA A 87 -2.66 -2.02 -18.58
N ALA A 88 -1.75 -2.25 -17.64
CA ALA A 88 -2.07 -2.43 -16.21
C ALA A 88 -2.66 -1.15 -15.59
N LEU A 89 -2.08 0.03 -15.91
CA LEU A 89 -2.54 1.33 -15.41
C LEU A 89 -3.91 1.73 -15.97
N LEU A 90 -4.19 1.42 -17.23
CA LEU A 90 -5.52 1.65 -17.82
C LEU A 90 -6.61 0.83 -17.08
N LEU A 91 -6.33 -0.44 -16.77
CA LEU A 91 -7.25 -1.29 -16.01
C LEU A 91 -7.38 -0.81 -14.56
N TYR A 92 -6.30 -0.35 -13.95
CA TYR A 92 -6.34 0.27 -12.62
C TYR A 92 -7.22 1.52 -12.60
N ASP A 93 -7.04 2.45 -13.53
CA ASP A 93 -7.86 3.67 -13.59
C ASP A 93 -9.33 3.37 -13.87
N THR A 94 -9.60 2.40 -14.72
CA THR A 94 -10.98 1.92 -14.98
C THR A 94 -11.60 1.38 -13.69
N PHE A 95 -10.84 0.56 -12.95
CA PHE A 95 -11.27 0.00 -11.67
C PHE A 95 -11.47 1.10 -10.61
N ARG A 96 -10.51 2.05 -10.49
CA ARG A 96 -10.55 3.18 -9.56
C ARG A 96 -11.81 4.03 -9.77
N ARG A 97 -12.09 4.41 -11.02
CA ARG A 97 -13.30 5.17 -11.39
C ARG A 97 -14.57 4.40 -11.11
N LYS A 98 -14.65 3.12 -11.50
CA LYS A 98 -15.80 2.25 -11.24
C LYS A 98 -16.09 2.10 -9.75
N LYS A 99 -15.06 1.98 -8.92
CA LYS A 99 -15.18 1.81 -7.47
C LYS A 99 -15.24 3.14 -6.71
N ARG A 100 -15.05 4.28 -7.38
CA ARG A 100 -15.11 5.63 -6.80
C ARG A 100 -14.21 5.81 -5.58
N PHE A 101 -13.03 5.21 -5.57
CA PHE A 101 -12.09 5.43 -4.48
C PHE A 101 -11.02 6.49 -4.85
N VAL A 102 -10.55 7.22 -3.84
CA VAL A 102 -9.47 8.18 -3.97
C VAL A 102 -8.13 7.43 -3.93
N GLY A 103 -7.31 7.64 -4.96
CA GLY A 103 -5.98 7.06 -5.08
C GLY A 103 -5.21 7.77 -6.20
N PRO A 104 -3.89 7.54 -6.34
CA PRO A 104 -3.10 8.16 -7.41
C PRO A 104 -3.69 7.80 -8.77
N SER A 105 -3.61 8.72 -9.73
CA SER A 105 -4.03 8.43 -11.11
C SER A 105 -3.00 7.53 -11.81
N GLY A 106 -3.45 6.82 -12.87
CA GLY A 106 -2.52 6.07 -13.72
C GLY A 106 -1.44 6.95 -14.34
N ASP A 107 -1.79 8.18 -14.73
CA ASP A 107 -0.83 9.15 -15.27
C ASP A 107 0.24 9.56 -14.24
N PHE A 108 -0.17 9.77 -12.98
CA PHE A 108 0.79 10.05 -11.90
C PHE A 108 1.75 8.87 -11.67
N ILE A 109 1.23 7.64 -11.66
CA ILE A 109 2.07 6.43 -11.52
C ILE A 109 2.98 6.26 -12.74
N ALA A 110 2.49 6.55 -13.95
CA ALA A 110 3.30 6.54 -15.16
C ALA A 110 4.44 7.58 -15.12
N ALA A 111 4.17 8.78 -14.59
CA ALA A 111 5.20 9.80 -14.39
C ALA A 111 6.31 9.36 -13.43
N ILE A 112 5.96 8.65 -12.34
CA ILE A 112 6.96 8.04 -11.44
C ILE A 112 7.81 7.02 -12.22
N ALA A 113 7.19 6.14 -13.00
CA ALA A 113 7.89 5.13 -13.80
C ALA A 113 8.79 5.75 -14.89
N ALA A 114 8.42 6.92 -15.42
CA ALA A 114 9.22 7.64 -16.39
C ALA A 114 10.45 8.31 -15.75
N ALA A 115 10.30 8.81 -14.52
CA ALA A 115 11.38 9.41 -13.75
C ALA A 115 12.38 8.35 -13.24
N ASP A 116 11.88 7.23 -12.74
CA ASP A 116 12.66 6.08 -12.29
C ASP A 116 11.90 4.76 -12.54
N PRO A 117 12.25 4.03 -13.62
CA PRO A 117 11.60 2.75 -13.94
C PRO A 117 11.76 1.67 -12.88
N GLU A 118 12.80 1.73 -12.05
CA GLU A 118 13.04 0.75 -10.97
C GLU A 118 12.32 1.13 -9.67
N ALA A 119 11.83 2.35 -9.54
CA ALA A 119 11.00 2.74 -8.39
C ALA A 119 9.68 1.94 -8.31
N LEU A 120 9.19 1.40 -9.44
CA LEU A 120 7.95 0.63 -9.47
C LEU A 120 8.19 -0.86 -9.67
N LEU A 121 7.72 -1.65 -8.72
CA LEU A 121 7.48 -3.08 -8.91
C LEU A 121 6.00 -3.28 -9.30
N SER A 122 5.73 -3.37 -10.59
CA SER A 122 4.41 -3.67 -11.14
C SER A 122 4.32 -5.15 -11.48
N LEU A 123 3.31 -5.83 -10.91
CA LEU A 123 3.02 -7.25 -11.13
C LEU A 123 1.60 -7.41 -11.64
N SER A 124 1.43 -8.24 -12.65
CA SER A 124 0.13 -8.60 -13.23
C SER A 124 -0.12 -10.11 -13.20
N ALA A 125 -1.36 -10.48 -12.94
CA ALA A 125 -1.85 -11.85 -13.05
C ALA A 125 -2.69 -12.01 -14.32
N ARG A 126 -2.48 -13.13 -15.02
CA ARG A 126 -3.26 -13.53 -16.20
C ARG A 126 -3.92 -14.89 -15.96
N ARG A 127 -5.10 -15.03 -16.55
CA ARG A 127 -5.81 -16.30 -16.75
C ARG A 127 -6.19 -16.36 -18.22
N ASP A 128 -5.82 -17.42 -18.93
CA ASP A 128 -6.11 -17.58 -20.36
C ASP A 128 -5.71 -16.31 -21.16
N ASP A 129 -4.48 -15.84 -20.96
CA ASP A 129 -3.88 -14.63 -21.54
C ASP A 129 -4.59 -13.29 -21.21
N LYS A 130 -5.68 -13.32 -20.47
CA LYS A 130 -6.39 -12.10 -20.04
C LYS A 130 -5.86 -11.60 -18.70
N LEU A 131 -5.57 -10.31 -18.62
CA LEU A 131 -5.21 -9.65 -17.36
C LEU A 131 -6.41 -9.70 -16.40
N VAL A 132 -6.22 -10.27 -15.20
CA VAL A 132 -7.27 -10.45 -14.19
C VAL A 132 -7.01 -9.69 -12.90
N ALA A 133 -5.77 -9.34 -12.60
CA ALA A 133 -5.41 -8.50 -11.45
C ALA A 133 -4.05 -7.83 -11.68
N GLY A 134 -3.79 -6.75 -10.92
CA GLY A 134 -2.50 -6.06 -10.88
C GLY A 134 -2.22 -5.46 -9.51
N VAL A 135 -0.95 -5.42 -9.14
CA VAL A 135 -0.41 -4.80 -7.93
C VAL A 135 0.78 -3.94 -8.31
N ILE A 136 0.84 -2.73 -7.75
CA ILE A 136 1.94 -1.79 -7.94
C ILE A 136 2.50 -1.42 -6.57
N LEU A 137 3.77 -1.71 -6.37
CA LEU A 137 4.53 -1.39 -5.18
C LEU A 137 5.56 -0.31 -5.54
N LEU A 138 5.58 0.79 -4.79
CA LEU A 138 6.52 1.90 -4.97
C LEU A 138 7.69 1.68 -4.02
N ARG A 139 8.90 1.60 -4.55
CA ARG A 139 10.16 1.49 -3.79
C ARG A 139 10.67 2.87 -3.42
N HIS A 140 11.15 3.02 -2.21
CA HIS A 140 11.76 4.26 -1.72
C HIS A 140 12.72 3.93 -0.57
N GLY A 141 13.98 4.29 -0.73
CA GLY A 141 15.03 3.94 0.24
C GLY A 141 15.07 2.43 0.50
N ALA A 142 15.08 2.01 1.76
CA ALA A 142 15.04 0.61 2.18
C ALA A 142 13.62 0.03 2.31
N SER A 143 12.61 0.74 1.81
CA SER A 143 11.19 0.41 1.99
C SER A 143 10.43 0.38 0.66
N ALA A 144 9.24 -0.19 0.69
CA ALA A 144 8.26 -0.04 -0.38
C ALA A 144 6.88 0.28 0.19
N THR A 145 6.05 0.92 -0.63
CA THR A 145 4.63 1.18 -0.31
C THR A 145 3.73 0.44 -1.29
N TYR A 146 2.70 -0.23 -0.79
CA TYR A 146 1.61 -0.77 -1.59
C TYR A 146 0.77 0.39 -2.13
N LEU A 147 1.12 0.84 -3.35
CA LEU A 147 0.64 2.08 -3.93
C LEU A 147 -0.73 1.94 -4.57
N ALA A 148 -0.92 0.90 -5.39
CA ALA A 148 -2.12 0.73 -6.19
C ALA A 148 -2.38 -0.74 -6.52
N SER A 149 -3.64 -1.06 -6.78
CA SER A 149 -4.04 -2.40 -7.26
C SER A 149 -5.42 -2.40 -7.89
N TRP A 150 -5.67 -3.42 -8.68
CA TRP A 150 -6.98 -3.69 -9.27
C TRP A 150 -7.21 -5.20 -9.40
N THR A 151 -8.46 -5.61 -9.46
CA THR A 151 -8.83 -7.01 -9.70
C THR A 151 -10.19 -7.10 -10.37
N SER A 152 -10.29 -7.94 -11.40
CA SER A 152 -11.54 -8.32 -12.04
C SER A 152 -12.32 -9.33 -11.18
N ASP A 153 -13.54 -9.66 -11.58
CA ASP A 153 -14.32 -10.69 -10.88
C ASP A 153 -13.66 -12.07 -11.01
N ALA A 154 -13.07 -12.41 -12.17
CA ALA A 154 -12.29 -13.63 -12.37
C ALA A 154 -11.04 -13.66 -11.49
N GLY A 155 -10.30 -12.54 -11.37
CA GLY A 155 -9.17 -12.40 -10.48
C GLY A 155 -9.54 -12.56 -9.01
N ARG A 156 -10.71 -12.01 -8.63
CA ARG A 156 -11.24 -12.14 -7.26
C ARG A 156 -11.61 -13.59 -6.94
N ALA A 157 -12.31 -14.28 -7.83
CA ALA A 157 -12.67 -15.69 -7.67
C ALA A 157 -11.44 -16.58 -7.50
N GLY A 158 -10.36 -16.31 -8.26
CA GLY A 158 -9.08 -17.01 -8.20
C GLY A 158 -8.11 -16.50 -7.13
N GLN A 159 -8.53 -15.57 -6.26
CA GLN A 159 -7.67 -14.98 -5.21
C GLN A 159 -6.34 -14.39 -5.77
N ALA A 160 -6.36 -13.91 -7.03
CA ALA A 160 -5.17 -13.44 -7.74
C ALA A 160 -4.43 -12.32 -7.00
N HIS A 161 -5.15 -11.49 -6.26
CA HIS A 161 -4.58 -10.40 -5.48
C HIS A 161 -3.69 -10.90 -4.34
N ASN A 162 -4.09 -11.98 -3.66
CA ASN A 162 -3.27 -12.60 -2.60
C ASN A 162 -1.96 -13.12 -3.19
N LEU A 163 -2.03 -13.81 -4.33
CA LEU A 163 -0.83 -14.33 -4.99
C LEU A 163 0.09 -13.20 -5.46
N LEU A 164 -0.46 -12.16 -6.11
CA LEU A 164 0.33 -11.03 -6.59
C LEU A 164 1.05 -10.29 -5.45
N LEU A 165 0.34 -10.02 -4.36
CA LEU A 165 0.95 -9.31 -3.24
C LEU A 165 2.00 -10.18 -2.54
N TRP A 166 1.76 -11.49 -2.41
CA TRP A 166 2.75 -12.42 -1.89
C TRP A 166 4.01 -12.46 -2.78
N ARG A 167 3.87 -12.59 -4.10
CA ARG A 167 4.99 -12.53 -5.05
C ARG A 167 5.72 -11.19 -5.02
N GLY A 168 4.98 -10.11 -4.78
CA GLY A 168 5.57 -8.79 -4.54
C GLY A 168 6.43 -8.74 -3.28
N ILE A 169 5.94 -9.31 -2.18
CA ILE A 169 6.66 -9.43 -0.90
C ILE A 169 7.95 -10.23 -1.08
N GLU A 170 7.87 -11.41 -1.71
CA GLU A 170 9.04 -12.24 -2.02
C GLU A 170 10.07 -11.46 -2.82
N LYS A 171 9.62 -10.77 -3.88
CA LYS A 171 10.51 -9.99 -4.76
C LYS A 171 11.16 -8.79 -4.06
N LEU A 172 10.41 -8.03 -3.26
CA LEU A 172 10.98 -6.92 -2.49
C LEU A 172 12.03 -7.41 -1.49
N ARG A 173 11.79 -8.57 -0.88
CA ARG A 173 12.74 -9.23 0.03
C ARG A 173 14.02 -9.64 -0.69
N GLU A 174 13.91 -10.32 -1.84
CA GLU A 174 15.05 -10.69 -2.70
C GLU A 174 15.87 -9.47 -3.11
N ASP A 175 15.21 -8.33 -3.36
CA ASP A 175 15.84 -7.06 -3.72
C ASP A 175 16.43 -6.32 -2.52
N GLY A 176 16.39 -6.91 -1.30
CA GLY A 176 17.01 -6.39 -0.09
C GLY A 176 16.22 -5.30 0.63
N LEU A 177 14.96 -5.07 0.28
CA LEU A 177 14.12 -4.11 1.01
C LEU A 177 13.78 -4.66 2.39
N GLN A 178 13.72 -3.76 3.37
CA GLN A 178 13.52 -4.11 4.77
C GLN A 178 12.06 -4.00 5.22
N TRP A 179 11.27 -3.14 4.57
CA TRP A 179 9.91 -2.82 5.00
C TRP A 179 8.94 -2.70 3.83
N LEU A 180 7.71 -3.16 4.07
CA LEU A 180 6.58 -2.87 3.19
C LEU A 180 5.47 -2.19 3.99
N ASP A 181 5.19 -0.94 3.61
CA ASP A 181 4.00 -0.22 4.06
C ASP A 181 2.80 -0.64 3.20
N LEU A 182 1.79 -1.22 3.83
CA LEU A 182 0.57 -1.66 3.16
C LEU A 182 -0.41 -0.51 2.90
N GLY A 183 -0.04 0.74 3.26
CA GLY A 183 -0.86 1.93 3.09
C GLY A 183 -2.06 1.99 4.03
N GLY A 184 -2.79 3.08 3.97
CA GLY A 184 -3.80 3.44 4.94
C GLY A 184 -4.81 2.37 5.30
N LEU A 185 -5.16 2.34 6.60
CA LEU A 185 -6.22 1.54 7.17
C LEU A 185 -7.47 2.39 7.34
N ASN A 186 -8.54 2.02 6.61
CA ASN A 186 -9.87 2.57 6.84
C ASN A 186 -10.80 1.44 7.25
N THR A 187 -11.11 1.38 8.54
CA THR A 187 -11.96 0.34 9.14
C THR A 187 -13.44 0.68 9.07
N GLU A 188 -13.81 1.90 8.72
CA GLU A 188 -15.20 2.35 8.61
C GLU A 188 -15.76 2.10 7.21
N SER A 189 -15.18 2.70 6.19
CA SER A 189 -15.70 2.64 4.81
C SER A 189 -15.07 1.51 3.97
N GLN A 190 -13.88 0.98 4.35
CA GLN A 190 -13.15 -0.02 3.57
C GLN A 190 -12.79 -1.27 4.38
N ARG A 191 -13.74 -1.77 5.18
CA ARG A 191 -13.54 -2.92 6.09
C ARG A 191 -12.94 -4.15 5.42
N GLY A 192 -13.32 -4.45 4.18
CA GLY A 192 -12.79 -5.59 3.42
C GLY A 192 -11.29 -5.44 3.11
N LEU A 193 -10.88 -4.24 2.68
CA LEU A 193 -9.48 -3.93 2.39
C LEU A 193 -8.64 -3.90 3.68
N ALA A 194 -9.18 -3.33 4.76
CA ALA A 194 -8.51 -3.32 6.06
C ALA A 194 -8.25 -4.76 6.56
N ARG A 195 -9.27 -5.65 6.50
CA ARG A 195 -9.09 -7.08 6.83
C ARG A 195 -8.05 -7.78 5.95
N PHE A 196 -8.06 -7.47 4.66
CA PHE A 196 -7.08 -8.03 3.72
C PHE A 196 -5.65 -7.65 4.14
N LYS A 197 -5.41 -6.36 4.43
CA LYS A 197 -4.10 -5.86 4.87
C LYS A 197 -3.68 -6.42 6.23
N LEU A 198 -4.58 -6.38 7.22
CA LEU A 198 -4.33 -6.96 8.55
C LEU A 198 -4.00 -8.46 8.49
N GLY A 199 -4.58 -9.17 7.52
CA GLY A 199 -4.33 -10.59 7.32
C GLY A 199 -2.90 -10.96 6.92
N LEU A 200 -2.07 -9.99 6.53
CA LEU A 200 -0.65 -10.19 6.23
C LEU A 200 0.26 -10.28 7.46
N GLY A 201 -0.28 -10.02 8.67
CA GLY A 201 0.47 -10.19 9.92
C GLY A 201 1.47 -9.09 10.24
N GLY A 202 1.42 -7.96 9.53
CA GLY A 202 2.25 -6.80 9.82
C GLY A 202 1.82 -6.06 11.10
N LYS A 203 2.66 -5.13 11.55
CA LYS A 203 2.42 -4.28 12.72
C LYS A 203 1.62 -3.04 12.32
N VAL A 204 0.51 -2.79 13.02
CA VAL A 204 -0.22 -1.53 12.88
C VAL A 204 0.62 -0.39 13.45
N PHE A 205 0.74 0.68 12.69
CA PHE A 205 1.40 1.92 13.06
C PHE A 205 0.40 3.07 12.85
N THR A 206 0.27 3.93 13.86
CA THR A 206 -0.60 5.10 13.81
C THR A 206 0.23 6.34 14.09
N LEU A 207 0.07 7.36 13.26
CA LEU A 207 0.65 8.68 13.49
C LEU A 207 -0.17 9.46 14.53
N THR A 208 0.47 10.38 15.22
CA THR A 208 -0.18 11.16 16.28
C THR A 208 -1.30 12.08 15.78
N GLY A 209 -1.31 12.46 14.50
CA GLY A 209 -2.38 13.25 13.87
C GLY A 209 -1.97 14.62 13.38
N SER A 210 -2.98 15.46 13.06
CA SER A 210 -2.77 16.84 12.64
C SER A 210 -3.06 17.78 13.80
N TYR A 211 -2.24 18.82 13.92
CA TYR A 211 -2.25 19.79 15.01
C TYR A 211 -2.35 21.23 14.48
N LEU A 212 -2.99 22.08 15.26
CA LEU A 212 -3.06 23.54 15.10
C LEU A 212 -2.48 24.22 16.30
#